data_4c6bcf97f86dbe3c98b79977c1421e47
#
_entry.id   4c6bcf97f86dbe3c98b79977c1421e47
#
_cell.length_a   1.000
_cell.length_b   1.000
_cell.length_c   1.000
_cell.angle_alpha   90.00
_cell.angle_beta   90.00
_cell.angle_gamma   90.00
#
_symmetry.space_group_name_H-M   'P 1'
#
loop_
_entity.id
_entity.type
_entity.pdbx_description
1 polymer ?
#
loop_
_entity_poly.entity_id
_entity_poly.type
_entity_poly.pdbx_seq_one_letter_code
_entity_poly.pdbx_strand_id
1 'polypeptide(L)'
;LSGQKAVFTVTLNYISESVLPELTDSWVADTFGTFGTPNNISTVEALRAYYQEQLYTSNLNTAVMDHLLENSTFKSIPQQVMDYQVNQCLNYYNTMAKYYGYGLEDFVKETAGYENADALLASMDANLERYSQEALLYQAVAESLSVTPTQEQLDRYSSYNEVYGENYCRMVALMDAVSETLRTGAVLS
;
A
#
# COMPACT_ATOMS: atom_id res chain seq x y z
N LEU A 1 3.60 2.52 -46.22
CA LEU A 1 2.17 2.26 -46.47
C LEU A 1 1.27 3.50 -46.28
N SER A 2 1.84 4.67 -45.96
CA SER A 2 1.08 5.90 -45.78
C SER A 2 0.40 6.29 -47.12
N GLY A 3 -0.94 6.48 -47.09
CA GLY A 3 -1.74 6.87 -48.25
C GLY A 3 -2.22 5.71 -49.12
N GLN A 4 -1.92 4.45 -48.80
CA GLN A 4 -2.42 3.30 -49.54
C GLN A 4 -3.75 2.81 -48.97
N LYS A 5 -4.69 2.44 -49.87
CA LYS A 5 -5.97 1.86 -49.48
C LYS A 5 -5.75 0.41 -49.04
N ALA A 6 -6.04 0.12 -47.76
CA ALA A 6 -6.02 -1.23 -47.19
C ALA A 6 -7.46 -1.71 -46.99
N VAL A 7 -7.71 -3.00 -47.26
CA VAL A 7 -9.00 -3.65 -47.01
C VAL A 7 -8.72 -4.76 -45.97
N PHE A 8 -9.45 -4.73 -44.87
CA PHE A 8 -9.36 -5.74 -43.83
C PHE A 8 -10.67 -6.56 -43.81
N THR A 9 -10.54 -7.87 -43.81
CA THR A 9 -11.67 -8.78 -43.60
C THR A 9 -11.58 -9.25 -42.14
N VAL A 10 -12.59 -8.93 -41.34
CA VAL A 10 -12.66 -9.30 -39.92
C VAL A 10 -13.77 -10.31 -39.74
N THR A 11 -13.47 -11.43 -39.09
CA THR A 11 -14.44 -12.42 -38.68
C THR A 11 -14.62 -12.31 -37.16
N LEU A 12 -15.83 -11.93 -36.73
CA LEU A 12 -16.17 -11.91 -35.29
C LEU A 12 -16.51 -13.35 -34.87
N ASN A 13 -15.66 -13.97 -34.05
CA ASN A 13 -15.84 -15.35 -33.62
C ASN A 13 -16.79 -15.46 -32.41
N TYR A 14 -16.70 -14.50 -31.47
CA TYR A 14 -17.56 -14.45 -30.29
C TYR A 14 -17.57 -13.04 -29.68
N ILE A 15 -18.60 -12.75 -28.93
CA ILE A 15 -18.69 -11.60 -28.05
C ILE A 15 -18.61 -12.14 -26.63
N SER A 16 -17.66 -11.66 -25.83
CA SER A 16 -17.56 -12.02 -24.41
C SER A 16 -18.20 -10.94 -23.54
N GLU A 17 -18.97 -11.36 -22.57
CA GLU A 17 -19.52 -10.51 -21.52
C GLU A 17 -18.94 -10.96 -20.18
N SER A 18 -18.45 -9.98 -19.37
CA SER A 18 -18.01 -10.28 -18.02
C SER A 18 -19.21 -10.21 -17.07
N VAL A 19 -19.59 -11.34 -16.53
CA VAL A 19 -20.66 -11.44 -15.54
C VAL A 19 -20.05 -11.72 -14.19
N LEU A 20 -20.48 -10.95 -13.16
CA LEU A 20 -20.08 -11.23 -11.79
C LEU A 20 -20.69 -12.57 -11.35
N PRO A 21 -19.90 -13.47 -10.77
CA PRO A 21 -20.44 -14.71 -10.24
C PRO A 21 -21.39 -14.43 -9.08
N GLU A 22 -22.34 -15.33 -8.87
CA GLU A 22 -23.18 -15.31 -7.67
C GLU A 22 -22.31 -15.56 -6.44
N LEU A 23 -22.46 -14.73 -5.42
CA LEU A 23 -21.72 -14.86 -4.17
C LEU A 23 -22.37 -15.96 -3.31
N THR A 24 -21.86 -17.17 -3.44
CA THR A 24 -22.31 -18.37 -2.69
C THR A 24 -21.20 -18.90 -1.80
N ASP A 25 -21.55 -19.69 -0.79
CA ASP A 25 -20.58 -20.35 0.08
C ASP A 25 -19.64 -21.26 -0.71
N SER A 26 -20.15 -21.96 -1.73
CA SER A 26 -19.33 -22.81 -2.60
C SER A 26 -18.29 -21.97 -3.35
N TRP A 27 -18.70 -20.85 -3.94
CA TRP A 27 -17.78 -19.95 -4.63
C TRP A 27 -16.72 -19.38 -3.68
N VAL A 28 -17.12 -19.02 -2.45
CA VAL A 28 -16.18 -18.52 -1.42
C VAL A 28 -15.17 -19.59 -1.03
N ALA A 29 -15.63 -20.82 -0.76
CA ALA A 29 -14.76 -21.94 -0.42
C ALA A 29 -13.75 -22.26 -1.52
N ASP A 30 -14.20 -22.27 -2.77
CA ASP A 30 -13.36 -22.55 -3.94
C ASP A 30 -12.33 -21.44 -4.21
N THR A 31 -12.71 -20.19 -3.94
CA THR A 31 -11.86 -19.02 -4.25
C THR A 31 -10.92 -18.66 -3.10
N PHE A 32 -11.38 -18.69 -1.86
CA PHE A 32 -10.65 -18.25 -0.67
C PHE A 32 -10.20 -19.40 0.25
N GLY A 33 -10.81 -20.57 0.14
CA GLY A 33 -10.44 -21.73 0.95
C GLY A 33 -9.05 -22.31 0.65
N THR A 34 -8.54 -22.07 -0.55
CA THR A 34 -7.24 -22.59 -1.03
C THR A 34 -6.16 -21.54 -1.18
N PHE A 35 -6.48 -20.27 -1.24
CA PHE A 35 -5.53 -19.17 -1.43
C PHE A 35 -5.47 -18.25 -0.21
N GLY A 36 -4.55 -18.54 0.70
CA GLY A 36 -3.80 -17.55 1.45
C GLY A 36 -4.56 -16.55 2.34
N THR A 37 -5.86 -16.72 2.55
CA THR A 37 -6.51 -16.00 3.63
C THR A 37 -6.21 -16.73 4.94
N PRO A 38 -5.77 -16.04 5.99
CA PRO A 38 -5.22 -16.68 7.20
C PRO A 38 -6.16 -17.66 7.91
N ASN A 39 -7.46 -17.70 7.56
CA ASN A 39 -8.51 -18.35 8.34
C ASN A 39 -9.40 -19.33 7.57
N ASN A 40 -8.98 -19.86 6.42
CA ASN A 40 -9.80 -20.81 5.62
C ASN A 40 -11.25 -20.33 5.46
N ILE A 41 -11.44 -19.12 4.93
CA ILE A 41 -12.76 -18.53 4.73
C ILE A 41 -13.52 -19.39 3.72
N SER A 42 -14.64 -19.97 4.14
CA SER A 42 -15.44 -20.91 3.34
C SER A 42 -16.92 -20.55 3.21
N THR A 43 -17.35 -19.45 3.83
CA THR A 43 -18.73 -18.99 3.75
C THR A 43 -18.81 -17.50 3.43
N VAL A 44 -19.91 -17.07 2.84
CA VAL A 44 -20.19 -15.65 2.55
C VAL A 44 -20.19 -14.82 3.84
N GLU A 45 -20.75 -15.37 4.92
CA GLU A 45 -20.77 -14.71 6.22
C GLU A 45 -19.35 -14.48 6.76
N ALA A 46 -18.50 -15.50 6.75
CA ALA A 46 -17.12 -15.40 7.19
C ALA A 46 -16.30 -14.42 6.31
N LEU A 47 -16.53 -14.42 5.00
CA LEU A 47 -15.90 -13.46 4.07
C LEU A 47 -16.29 -12.01 4.39
N ARG A 48 -17.59 -11.77 4.62
CA ARG A 48 -18.09 -10.45 5.00
C ARG A 48 -17.51 -9.98 6.34
N ALA A 49 -17.52 -10.84 7.35
CA ALA A 49 -16.94 -10.54 8.66
C ALA A 49 -15.44 -10.22 8.56
N TYR A 50 -14.71 -11.01 7.78
CA TYR A 50 -13.28 -10.75 7.53
C TYR A 50 -13.04 -9.37 6.91
N TYR A 51 -13.73 -9.03 5.82
CA TYR A 51 -13.53 -7.72 5.18
C TYR A 51 -14.06 -6.57 6.02
N GLN A 52 -15.13 -6.77 6.78
CA GLN A 52 -15.64 -5.76 7.71
C GLN A 52 -14.59 -5.43 8.78
N GLU A 53 -13.95 -6.45 9.37
CA GLU A 53 -12.87 -6.25 10.34
C GLU A 53 -11.65 -5.57 9.73
N GLN A 54 -11.24 -5.98 8.52
CA GLN A 54 -10.13 -5.34 7.81
C GLN A 54 -10.41 -3.85 7.53
N LEU A 55 -11.60 -3.54 7.03
CA LEU A 55 -12.01 -2.16 6.75
C LEU A 55 -12.13 -1.33 8.03
N TYR A 56 -12.72 -1.91 9.09
CA TYR A 56 -12.80 -1.24 10.39
C TYR A 56 -11.42 -0.90 10.94
N THR A 57 -10.51 -1.87 10.94
CA THR A 57 -9.13 -1.69 11.41
C THR A 57 -8.39 -0.64 10.58
N SER A 58 -8.50 -0.71 9.24
CA SER A 58 -7.87 0.27 8.34
C SER A 58 -8.41 1.68 8.56
N ASN A 59 -9.74 1.83 8.62
CA ASN A 59 -10.37 3.12 8.83
C ASN A 59 -10.03 3.73 10.19
N LEU A 60 -9.99 2.89 11.24
CA LEU A 60 -9.61 3.33 12.57
C LEU A 60 -8.16 3.80 12.63
N ASN A 61 -7.24 3.03 12.05
CA ASN A 61 -5.83 3.43 11.97
C ASN A 61 -5.66 4.77 11.22
N THR A 62 -6.37 4.94 10.11
CA THR A 62 -6.36 6.19 9.34
C THR A 62 -6.91 7.35 10.17
N ALA A 63 -8.06 7.17 10.81
CA ALA A 63 -8.69 8.22 11.62
C ALA A 63 -7.81 8.63 12.82
N VAL A 64 -7.18 7.67 13.48
CA VAL A 64 -6.25 7.94 14.60
C VAL A 64 -5.03 8.71 14.09
N MET A 65 -4.44 8.29 12.95
CA MET A 65 -3.27 8.96 12.38
C MET A 65 -3.61 10.38 11.92
N ASP A 66 -4.74 10.57 11.24
CA ASP A 66 -5.22 11.89 10.82
C ASP A 66 -5.41 12.81 12.01
N HIS A 67 -6.07 12.32 13.08
CA HIS A 67 -6.25 13.08 14.31
C HIS A 67 -4.91 13.47 14.97
N LEU A 68 -3.95 12.56 15.01
CA LEU A 68 -2.63 12.87 15.56
C LEU A 68 -1.87 13.88 14.69
N LEU A 69 -1.94 13.77 13.37
CA LEU A 69 -1.32 14.74 12.45
C LEU A 69 -1.93 16.13 12.60
N GLU A 70 -3.25 16.24 12.63
CA GLU A 70 -3.98 17.51 12.77
C GLU A 70 -3.69 18.21 14.11
N ASN A 71 -3.42 17.46 15.17
CA ASN A 71 -3.14 17.99 16.50
C ASN A 71 -1.64 18.02 16.85
N SER A 72 -0.76 17.75 15.89
CA SER A 72 0.68 17.79 16.08
C SER A 72 1.30 19.02 15.41
N THR A 73 2.41 19.48 15.95
CA THR A 73 3.19 20.58 15.37
C THR A 73 4.59 20.08 15.04
N PHE A 74 4.95 20.16 13.77
CA PHE A 74 6.27 19.81 13.28
C PHE A 74 7.13 21.08 13.16
N LYS A 75 8.23 21.16 13.92
CA LYS A 75 9.16 22.30 13.83
C LYS A 75 9.93 22.31 12.51
N SER A 76 10.30 21.13 12.05
CA SER A 76 10.93 20.87 10.75
C SER A 76 10.87 19.37 10.46
N ILE A 77 10.94 19.03 9.18
CA ILE A 77 11.17 17.66 8.74
C ILE A 77 12.66 17.52 8.41
N PRO A 78 13.39 16.61 9.06
CA PRO A 78 14.79 16.37 8.70
C PRO A 78 14.91 15.95 7.24
N GLN A 79 15.88 16.52 6.51
CA GLN A 79 16.09 16.22 5.10
C GLN A 79 16.24 14.73 4.83
N GLN A 80 16.91 14.00 5.72
CA GLN A 80 17.10 12.55 5.60
C GLN A 80 15.78 11.77 5.59
N VAL A 81 14.75 12.24 6.32
CA VAL A 81 13.42 11.59 6.33
C VAL A 81 12.71 11.86 5.01
N MET A 82 12.79 13.10 4.50
CA MET A 82 12.25 13.46 3.20
C MET A 82 12.95 12.68 2.07
N ASP A 83 14.28 12.65 2.06
CA ASP A 83 15.09 11.92 1.07
C ASP A 83 14.71 10.41 1.07
N TYR A 84 14.42 9.85 2.24
CA TYR A 84 13.97 8.48 2.35
C TYR A 84 12.63 8.27 1.63
N GLN A 85 11.65 9.14 1.84
CA GLN A 85 10.34 9.04 1.17
C GLN A 85 10.45 9.22 -0.35
N VAL A 86 11.27 10.18 -0.79
CA VAL A 86 11.58 10.38 -2.22
C VAL A 86 12.18 9.10 -2.82
N ASN A 87 13.17 8.52 -2.15
CA ASN A 87 13.79 7.27 -2.62
C ASN A 87 12.80 6.08 -2.65
N GLN A 88 11.90 5.98 -1.67
CA GLN A 88 10.85 4.95 -1.69
C GLN A 88 9.90 5.13 -2.89
N CYS A 89 9.48 6.36 -3.15
CA CYS A 89 8.66 6.68 -4.31
C CYS A 89 9.37 6.28 -5.62
N LEU A 90 10.60 6.72 -5.82
CA LEU A 90 11.37 6.39 -7.02
C LEU A 90 11.62 4.88 -7.17
N ASN A 91 11.91 4.18 -6.07
CA ASN A 91 12.09 2.73 -6.07
C ASN A 91 10.82 1.99 -6.49
N TYR A 92 9.66 2.44 -6.03
CA TYR A 92 8.38 1.87 -6.44
C TYR A 92 8.20 1.99 -7.96
N TYR A 93 8.34 3.19 -8.51
CA TYR A 93 8.19 3.41 -9.96
C TYR A 93 9.26 2.69 -10.78
N ASN A 94 10.50 2.63 -10.29
CA ASN A 94 11.58 1.90 -10.96
C ASN A 94 11.33 0.38 -10.96
N THR A 95 10.75 -0.17 -9.89
CA THR A 95 10.36 -1.58 -9.82
C THR A 95 9.24 -1.90 -10.80
N MET A 96 8.23 -1.02 -10.88
CA MET A 96 7.15 -1.15 -11.87
C MET A 96 7.68 -1.03 -13.30
N ALA A 97 8.54 -0.05 -13.57
CA ALA A 97 9.18 0.12 -14.87
C ALA A 97 9.90 -1.16 -15.32
N LYS A 98 10.72 -1.73 -14.45
CA LYS A 98 11.45 -2.99 -14.72
C LYS A 98 10.50 -4.16 -14.99
N TYR A 99 9.42 -4.27 -14.22
CA TYR A 99 8.41 -5.33 -14.41
C TYR A 99 7.77 -5.26 -15.80
N TYR A 100 7.52 -4.04 -16.31
CA TYR A 100 6.96 -3.82 -17.66
C TYR A 100 8.01 -3.70 -18.76
N GLY A 101 9.31 -3.85 -18.44
CA GLY A 101 10.40 -3.77 -19.43
C GLY A 101 10.79 -2.37 -19.86
N TYR A 102 10.48 -1.36 -19.04
CA TYR A 102 10.82 0.04 -19.28
C TYR A 102 12.00 0.52 -18.43
N GLY A 103 12.65 1.61 -18.86
CA GLY A 103 13.41 2.47 -17.97
C GLY A 103 12.48 3.35 -17.12
N LEU A 104 12.97 3.89 -16.01
CA LEU A 104 12.16 4.73 -15.10
C LEU A 104 11.53 5.91 -15.83
N GLU A 105 12.33 6.69 -16.59
CA GLU A 105 11.85 7.89 -17.29
C GLU A 105 10.79 7.56 -18.36
N ASP A 106 11.01 6.50 -19.13
CA ASP A 106 10.05 6.05 -20.15
C ASP A 106 8.74 5.56 -19.50
N PHE A 107 8.82 4.83 -18.37
CA PHE A 107 7.65 4.37 -17.64
C PHE A 107 6.86 5.53 -17.05
N VAL A 108 7.55 6.48 -16.43
CA VAL A 108 6.92 7.68 -15.85
C VAL A 108 6.20 8.48 -16.92
N LYS A 109 6.79 8.62 -18.10
CA LYS A 109 6.21 9.37 -19.22
C LYS A 109 5.08 8.62 -19.90
N GLU A 110 5.31 7.38 -20.33
CA GLU A 110 4.37 6.65 -21.21
C GLU A 110 3.24 5.97 -20.43
N THR A 111 3.48 5.63 -19.15
CA THR A 111 2.52 4.86 -18.34
C THR A 111 1.92 5.67 -17.21
N ALA A 112 2.75 6.44 -16.47
CA ALA A 112 2.28 7.25 -15.35
C ALA A 112 1.78 8.63 -15.76
N GLY A 113 2.10 9.10 -17.00
CA GLY A 113 1.56 10.33 -17.57
C GLY A 113 2.24 11.62 -17.07
N TYR A 114 3.44 11.53 -16.52
CA TYR A 114 4.26 12.68 -16.12
C TYR A 114 5.36 12.92 -17.16
N GLU A 115 5.82 14.16 -17.27
CA GLU A 115 6.87 14.52 -18.24
C GLU A 115 8.19 13.78 -17.97
N ASN A 116 8.56 13.65 -16.70
CA ASN A 116 9.77 12.99 -16.20
C ASN A 116 9.62 12.67 -14.69
N ALA A 117 10.64 12.05 -14.09
CA ALA A 117 10.64 11.70 -12.66
C ALA A 117 10.57 12.94 -11.74
N ASP A 118 11.14 14.08 -12.12
CA ASP A 118 11.06 15.31 -11.33
C ASP A 118 9.61 15.85 -11.31
N ALA A 119 8.90 15.80 -12.44
CA ALA A 119 7.48 16.19 -12.52
C ALA A 119 6.58 15.26 -11.69
N LEU A 120 6.87 13.96 -11.69
CA LEU A 120 6.22 13.00 -10.79
C LEU A 120 6.43 13.39 -9.34
N LEU A 121 7.68 13.59 -8.90
CA LEU A 121 7.98 13.96 -7.51
C LEU A 121 7.32 15.27 -7.11
N ALA A 122 7.35 16.29 -7.99
CA ALA A 122 6.66 17.55 -7.74
C ALA A 122 5.14 17.37 -7.55
N SER A 123 4.51 16.45 -8.28
CA SER A 123 3.10 16.14 -8.12
C SER A 123 2.78 15.43 -6.80
N MET A 124 3.77 14.78 -6.19
CA MET A 124 3.65 14.03 -4.94
C MET A 124 4.17 14.77 -3.71
N ASP A 125 4.64 15.99 -3.86
CA ASP A 125 5.32 16.75 -2.81
C ASP A 125 4.55 16.77 -1.48
N ALA A 126 3.26 17.11 -1.52
CA ALA A 126 2.40 17.10 -0.33
C ALA A 126 2.24 15.70 0.30
N ASN A 127 2.23 14.64 -0.51
CA ASN A 127 2.14 13.28 0.00
C ASN A 127 3.48 12.85 0.63
N LEU A 128 4.61 13.21 0.02
CA LEU A 128 5.93 12.91 0.55
C LEU A 128 6.19 13.64 1.87
N GLU A 129 5.74 14.90 1.98
CA GLU A 129 5.75 15.64 3.23
C GLU A 129 4.89 14.93 4.30
N ARG A 130 3.65 14.56 3.96
CA ARG A 130 2.75 13.84 4.86
C ARG A 130 3.36 12.51 5.34
N TYR A 131 3.91 11.69 4.45
CA TYR A 131 4.56 10.43 4.82
C TYR A 131 5.76 10.65 5.73
N SER A 132 6.49 11.74 5.51
CA SER A 132 7.59 12.13 6.39
C SER A 132 7.10 12.53 7.79
N GLN A 133 6.01 13.29 7.87
CA GLN A 133 5.35 13.64 9.14
C GLN A 133 4.83 12.40 9.86
N GLU A 134 4.18 11.48 9.16
CA GLU A 134 3.71 10.21 9.72
C GLU A 134 4.87 9.38 10.30
N ALA A 135 5.98 9.25 9.57
CA ALA A 135 7.15 8.52 10.04
C ALA A 135 7.73 9.12 11.35
N LEU A 136 7.82 10.46 11.42
CA LEU A 136 8.24 11.16 12.64
C LEU A 136 7.25 10.96 13.79
N LEU A 137 5.96 10.95 13.48
CA LEU A 137 4.91 10.77 14.47
C LEU A 137 4.91 9.35 15.04
N TYR A 138 5.05 8.33 14.20
CA TYR A 138 5.22 6.94 14.66
C TYR A 138 6.40 6.80 15.62
N GLN A 139 7.53 7.40 15.28
CA GLN A 139 8.71 7.39 16.15
C GLN A 139 8.44 8.11 17.49
N ALA A 140 7.85 9.30 17.45
CA ALA A 140 7.53 10.08 18.63
C ALA A 140 6.55 9.35 19.58
N VAL A 141 5.51 8.71 19.01
CA VAL A 141 4.56 7.91 19.78
C VAL A 141 5.24 6.68 20.38
N ALA A 142 6.07 5.98 19.61
CA ALA A 142 6.83 4.83 20.11
C ALA A 142 7.70 5.21 21.30
N GLU A 143 8.42 6.33 21.21
CA GLU A 143 9.26 6.84 22.32
C GLU A 143 8.43 7.26 23.51
N SER A 144 7.34 8.00 23.31
CA SER A 144 6.47 8.51 24.37
C SER A 144 5.79 7.39 25.17
N LEU A 145 5.35 6.34 24.48
CA LEU A 145 4.64 5.21 25.08
C LEU A 145 5.56 4.02 25.38
N SER A 146 6.86 4.14 25.08
CA SER A 146 7.84 3.04 25.21
C SER A 146 7.42 1.78 24.43
N VAL A 147 6.83 1.96 23.26
CA VAL A 147 6.41 0.87 22.37
C VAL A 147 7.61 0.33 21.62
N THR A 148 7.77 -0.98 21.64
CA THR A 148 8.77 -1.70 20.83
C THR A 148 8.08 -2.87 20.15
N PRO A 149 8.48 -3.24 18.92
CA PRO A 149 7.91 -4.41 18.26
C PRO A 149 8.14 -5.68 19.06
N THR A 150 7.14 -6.54 19.11
CA THR A 150 7.30 -7.90 19.64
C THR A 150 8.13 -8.75 18.67
N GLN A 151 8.66 -9.88 19.16
CA GLN A 151 9.39 -10.82 18.30
C GLN A 151 8.48 -11.33 17.16
N GLU A 152 7.20 -11.59 17.44
CA GLU A 152 6.22 -12.01 16.42
C GLU A 152 6.06 -10.96 15.31
N GLN A 153 5.98 -9.67 15.68
CA GLN A 153 5.89 -8.57 14.71
C GLN A 153 7.18 -8.45 13.87
N LEU A 154 8.35 -8.61 14.49
CA LEU A 154 9.62 -8.63 13.77
C LEU A 154 9.71 -9.82 12.80
N ASP A 155 9.32 -11.01 13.24
CA ASP A 155 9.37 -12.24 12.44
C ASP A 155 8.41 -12.17 11.24
N ARG A 156 7.24 -11.54 11.39
CA ARG A 156 6.27 -11.32 10.31
C ARG A 156 6.87 -10.61 9.11
N TYR A 157 7.75 -9.65 9.35
CA TYR A 157 8.37 -8.86 8.29
C TYR A 157 9.77 -9.36 7.90
N SER A 158 10.37 -10.28 8.65
CA SER A 158 11.74 -10.76 8.42
C SER A 158 11.94 -11.44 7.07
N SER A 159 10.90 -12.09 6.53
CA SER A 159 10.91 -12.71 5.20
C SER A 159 11.13 -11.71 4.05
N TYR A 160 10.91 -10.43 4.30
CA TYR A 160 11.10 -9.36 3.33
C TYR A 160 12.47 -8.67 3.44
N ASN A 161 13.33 -9.07 4.38
CA ASN A 161 14.65 -8.46 4.61
C ASN A 161 15.55 -8.47 3.37
N GLU A 162 15.49 -9.54 2.57
CA GLU A 162 16.28 -9.65 1.35
C GLU A 162 15.82 -8.66 0.25
N VAL A 163 14.54 -8.29 0.26
CA VAL A 163 13.95 -7.41 -0.77
C VAL A 163 14.04 -5.94 -0.36
N TYR A 164 13.70 -5.61 0.90
CA TYR A 164 13.57 -4.23 1.35
C TYR A 164 14.65 -3.79 2.36
N GLY A 165 15.40 -4.73 2.89
CA GLY A 165 16.41 -4.49 3.92
C GLY A 165 15.86 -4.56 5.35
N GLU A 166 16.72 -4.96 6.28
CA GLU A 166 16.36 -5.16 7.70
C GLU A 166 15.81 -3.89 8.37
N ASN A 167 16.42 -2.74 8.10
CA ASN A 167 16.00 -1.47 8.70
C ASN A 167 14.57 -1.08 8.28
N TYR A 168 14.21 -1.33 7.02
CA TYR A 168 12.85 -1.10 6.55
C TYR A 168 11.85 -2.02 7.26
N CYS A 169 12.16 -3.32 7.34
CA CYS A 169 11.29 -4.29 7.99
C CYS A 169 11.11 -4.00 9.48
N ARG A 170 12.16 -3.56 10.18
CA ARG A 170 12.08 -3.10 11.58
C ARG A 170 11.22 -1.85 11.73
N MET A 171 11.33 -0.90 10.81
CA MET A 171 10.48 0.30 10.81
C MET A 171 9.00 -0.08 10.62
N VAL A 172 8.68 -0.96 9.67
CA VAL A 172 7.30 -1.43 9.45
C VAL A 172 6.77 -2.17 10.68
N ALA A 173 7.58 -3.01 11.32
CA ALA A 173 7.21 -3.68 12.57
C ALA A 173 6.93 -2.67 13.71
N LEU A 174 7.70 -1.58 13.81
CA LEU A 174 7.45 -0.52 14.78
C LEU A 174 6.14 0.21 14.49
N MET A 175 5.87 0.53 13.23
CA MET A 175 4.61 1.17 12.81
C MET A 175 3.40 0.29 13.13
N ASP A 176 3.52 -1.03 12.93
CA ASP A 176 2.49 -2.02 13.28
C ASP A 176 2.24 -2.04 14.80
N ALA A 177 3.31 -2.12 15.61
CA ALA A 177 3.23 -2.11 17.08
C ALA A 177 2.59 -0.82 17.63
N VAL A 178 2.96 0.33 17.09
CA VAL A 178 2.36 1.62 17.45
C VAL A 178 0.89 1.69 17.06
N SER A 179 0.55 1.28 15.83
CA SER A 179 -0.83 1.26 15.35
C SER A 179 -1.72 0.36 16.21
N GLU A 180 -1.24 -0.81 16.60
CA GLU A 180 -1.94 -1.72 17.51
C GLU A 180 -2.15 -1.09 18.89
N THR A 181 -1.11 -0.47 19.45
CA THR A 181 -1.17 0.21 20.75
C THR A 181 -2.19 1.35 20.73
N LEU A 182 -2.15 2.19 19.70
CA LEU A 182 -3.08 3.30 19.55
C LEU A 182 -4.53 2.82 19.36
N ARG A 183 -4.74 1.78 18.55
CA ARG A 183 -6.06 1.21 18.30
C ARG A 183 -6.69 0.63 19.55
N THR A 184 -5.89 -0.09 20.37
CA THR A 184 -6.38 -0.68 21.63
C THR A 184 -6.64 0.35 22.71
N GLY A 185 -5.95 1.49 22.65
CA GLY A 185 -6.15 2.61 23.56
C GLY A 185 -7.20 3.63 23.11
N ALA A 186 -7.66 3.54 21.85
CA ALA A 186 -8.62 4.49 21.31
C ALA A 186 -10.02 4.32 21.93
N VAL A 187 -10.56 5.40 22.49
CA VAL A 187 -11.94 5.47 22.97
C VAL A 187 -12.75 6.21 21.90
N LEU A 188 -13.60 5.48 21.20
CA LEU A 188 -14.53 6.10 20.24
C LEU A 188 -15.65 6.77 21.03
N SER A 189 -15.76 8.09 20.90
CA SER A 189 -16.82 8.90 21.47
C SER A 189 -17.90 9.24 20.44
#